data_54862b1aa682bae0576c3260901439ab
#
_entry.id   54862b1aa682bae0576c3260901439ab
#
_cell.length_a   1.000
_cell.length_b   1.000
_cell.length_c   1.000
_cell.angle_alpha   90.00
_cell.angle_beta   90.00
_cell.angle_gamma   90.00
#
_symmetry.space_group_name_H-M   'P 1'
#
loop_
_entity.id
_entity.type
_entity.pdbx_description
1 polymer ?
#
loop_
_entity_poly.entity_id
_entity_poly.type
_entity_poly.pdbx_seq_one_letter_code
_entity_poly.pdbx_strand_id
1 'polypeptide(L)'
;DCLVLCDTNGGCLPSEIKTAILEARGVTDTPLGIHTHNDTEMAVAGTLAAVSAGVVQVQGTVNGYGERCGNANLCSIIPALKLKMSIDCITDTQLAKLTEVSHYISEAANLTPDAFLPYVGSSAFAHKAGLHVSGLSKWAGSYQHIDPVRVGNKSKMLVSELSGKVNITQRAKAIGVDLPVQGVEVQELLKKVKLLESWGFQYENAEASFDLLVHRAQPGYQPPFELVDFMVVIEKRRRPPVQGSAEETLAEAVVKVRVSGEVIHTAAEGNGPV
;
A
#
# COMPACT_ATOMS: atom_id res chain seq x y z
N ASP A 1 -2.49 -11.44 36.74
CA ASP A 1 -1.28 -10.62 36.55
C ASP A 1 -0.33 -11.32 35.58
N CYS A 2 0.53 -10.57 34.90
CA CYS A 2 1.48 -11.07 33.91
C CYS A 2 2.81 -10.33 34.08
N LEU A 3 3.93 -11.03 33.98
CA LEU A 3 5.26 -10.42 33.93
C LEU A 3 5.67 -10.24 32.48
N VAL A 4 5.98 -9.00 32.09
CA VAL A 4 6.35 -8.68 30.70
C VAL A 4 7.86 -8.46 30.61
N LEU A 5 8.54 -9.29 29.81
CA LEU A 5 9.93 -9.06 29.46
C LEU A 5 10.00 -7.98 28.37
N CYS A 6 10.94 -7.04 28.54
CA CYS A 6 11.07 -5.91 27.63
C CYS A 6 12.45 -5.91 26.97
N ASP A 7 12.49 -6.07 25.65
CA ASP A 7 13.67 -5.75 24.85
C ASP A 7 13.67 -4.23 24.56
N THR A 8 14.07 -3.45 25.58
CA THR A 8 13.96 -1.99 25.57
C THR A 8 14.87 -1.32 24.54
N ASN A 9 16.06 -1.90 24.29
CA ASN A 9 16.99 -1.36 23.30
C ASN A 9 16.77 -1.91 21.88
N GLY A 10 15.90 -2.91 21.72
CA GLY A 10 15.56 -3.50 20.42
C GLY A 10 16.71 -4.28 19.77
N GLY A 11 17.71 -4.67 20.55
CA GLY A 11 18.94 -5.28 20.06
C GLY A 11 18.99 -6.81 20.10
N CYS A 12 18.02 -7.46 20.76
CA CYS A 12 18.05 -8.91 20.95
C CYS A 12 17.70 -9.67 19.66
N LEU A 13 18.47 -10.74 19.42
CA LEU A 13 18.10 -11.72 18.40
C LEU A 13 16.94 -12.61 18.90
N PRO A 14 16.13 -13.19 18.00
CA PRO A 14 15.01 -14.06 18.38
C PRO A 14 15.43 -15.25 19.26
N SER A 15 16.65 -15.78 19.08
CA SER A 15 17.21 -16.85 19.92
C SER A 15 17.49 -16.39 21.34
N GLU A 16 17.96 -15.17 21.52
CA GLU A 16 18.27 -14.60 22.86
C GLU A 16 16.97 -14.33 23.61
N ILE A 17 15.95 -13.75 22.93
CA ILE A 17 14.62 -13.58 23.51
C ILE A 17 14.04 -14.93 23.95
N LYS A 18 14.11 -15.95 23.08
CA LYS A 18 13.65 -17.30 23.43
C LYS A 18 14.35 -17.85 24.69
N THR A 19 15.67 -17.69 24.78
CA THR A 19 16.45 -18.12 25.94
C THR A 19 16.01 -17.38 27.20
N ALA A 20 15.89 -16.04 27.15
CA ALA A 20 15.45 -15.25 28.31
C ALA A 20 14.03 -15.64 28.78
N ILE A 21 13.10 -15.93 27.87
CA ILE A 21 11.76 -16.43 28.24
C ILE A 21 11.84 -17.79 28.94
N LEU A 22 12.64 -18.72 28.43
CA LEU A 22 12.78 -20.04 29.03
C LEU A 22 13.46 -19.99 30.44
N GLU A 23 14.44 -19.11 30.60
CA GLU A 23 15.08 -18.86 31.91
C GLU A 23 14.07 -18.25 32.90
N ALA A 24 13.31 -17.22 32.47
CA ALA A 24 12.27 -16.63 33.30
C ALA A 24 11.19 -17.66 33.73
N ARG A 25 10.79 -18.54 32.82
CA ARG A 25 9.84 -19.63 33.14
C ARG A 25 10.42 -20.67 34.11
N GLY A 26 11.72 -20.79 34.19
CA GLY A 26 12.39 -21.67 35.16
C GLY A 26 12.33 -21.17 36.61
N VAL A 27 12.00 -19.90 36.82
CA VAL A 27 11.98 -19.24 38.14
C VAL A 27 10.62 -18.71 38.58
N THR A 28 9.59 -18.74 37.71
CA THR A 28 8.24 -18.28 38.05
C THR A 28 7.18 -19.03 37.27
N ASP A 29 6.06 -19.30 37.92
CA ASP A 29 4.81 -19.83 37.31
C ASP A 29 3.87 -18.70 36.83
N THR A 30 4.22 -17.44 37.09
CA THR A 30 3.43 -16.30 36.62
C THR A 30 3.41 -16.25 35.09
N PRO A 31 2.25 -16.06 34.44
CA PRO A 31 2.16 -15.89 33.00
C PRO A 31 3.12 -14.81 32.49
N LEU A 32 3.83 -15.10 31.40
CA LEU A 32 4.81 -14.17 30.79
C LEU A 32 4.23 -13.45 29.57
N GLY A 33 4.61 -12.20 29.43
CA GLY A 33 4.40 -11.34 28.25
C GLY A 33 5.74 -10.93 27.62
N ILE A 34 5.63 -10.35 26.44
CA ILE A 34 6.78 -9.81 25.69
C ILE A 34 6.46 -8.42 25.12
N HIS A 35 7.43 -7.52 25.21
CA HIS A 35 7.43 -6.21 24.57
C HIS A 35 8.79 -6.00 23.89
N THR A 36 8.81 -5.81 22.57
CA THR A 36 10.06 -5.66 21.83
C THR A 36 10.07 -4.37 21.02
N HIS A 37 11.24 -3.69 21.01
CA HIS A 37 11.55 -2.61 20.08
C HIS A 37 12.19 -3.15 18.80
N ASN A 38 12.23 -2.35 17.73
CA ASN A 38 12.54 -2.81 16.37
C ASN A 38 13.89 -2.29 15.84
N ASP A 39 14.83 -1.94 16.71
CA ASP A 39 16.09 -1.28 16.32
C ASP A 39 17.00 -2.16 15.45
N THR A 40 16.89 -3.47 15.55
CA THR A 40 17.58 -4.46 14.69
C THR A 40 16.64 -5.07 13.63
N GLU A 41 15.43 -4.54 13.46
CA GLU A 41 14.38 -5.11 12.59
C GLU A 41 13.92 -6.53 13.01
N MET A 42 14.18 -6.94 14.26
CA MET A 42 13.87 -8.28 14.76
C MET A 42 12.66 -8.32 15.71
N ALA A 43 11.98 -7.21 15.95
CA ALA A 43 10.88 -7.15 16.92
C ALA A 43 9.76 -8.17 16.65
N VAL A 44 9.30 -8.30 15.41
CA VAL A 44 8.27 -9.28 15.03
C VAL A 44 8.79 -10.70 15.22
N ALA A 45 9.98 -11.00 14.74
CA ALA A 45 10.58 -12.33 14.83
C ALA A 45 10.85 -12.72 16.29
N GLY A 46 11.38 -11.78 17.09
CA GLY A 46 11.61 -11.96 18.53
C GLY A 46 10.31 -12.23 19.30
N THR A 47 9.27 -11.47 19.00
CA THR A 47 7.93 -11.67 19.58
C THR A 47 7.38 -13.07 19.26
N LEU A 48 7.46 -13.52 18.02
CA LEU A 48 6.98 -14.86 17.63
C LEU A 48 7.83 -15.98 18.26
N ALA A 49 9.14 -15.75 18.45
CA ALA A 49 10.01 -16.67 19.18
C ALA A 49 9.62 -16.76 20.66
N ALA A 50 9.26 -15.63 21.29
CA ALA A 50 8.75 -15.60 22.66
C ALA A 50 7.43 -16.37 22.81
N VAL A 51 6.49 -16.18 21.87
CA VAL A 51 5.22 -16.93 21.85
C VAL A 51 5.49 -18.43 21.73
N SER A 52 6.42 -18.82 20.84
CA SER A 52 6.83 -20.23 20.70
C SER A 52 7.48 -20.79 21.98
N ALA A 53 8.05 -19.95 22.83
CA ALA A 53 8.60 -20.31 24.15
C ALA A 53 7.54 -20.30 25.28
N GLY A 54 6.27 -19.97 24.97
CA GLY A 54 5.15 -20.05 25.90
C GLY A 54 4.71 -18.73 26.54
N VAL A 55 5.05 -17.60 25.92
CA VAL A 55 4.49 -16.31 26.27
C VAL A 55 3.01 -16.28 25.90
N VAL A 56 2.17 -15.70 26.76
CA VAL A 56 0.70 -15.62 26.62
C VAL A 56 0.20 -14.21 26.32
N GLN A 57 1.06 -13.20 26.46
CA GLN A 57 0.72 -11.81 26.17
C GLN A 57 1.76 -11.19 25.25
N VAL A 58 1.31 -10.51 24.20
CA VAL A 58 2.15 -9.76 23.27
C VAL A 58 1.79 -8.29 23.34
N GLN A 59 2.79 -7.44 23.46
CA GLN A 59 2.64 -5.99 23.34
C GLN A 59 3.31 -5.51 22.06
N GLY A 60 2.66 -4.59 21.38
CA GLY A 60 3.14 -3.99 20.15
C GLY A 60 2.24 -2.82 19.73
N THR A 61 2.51 -2.27 18.57
CA THR A 61 1.74 -1.14 18.03
C THR A 61 1.26 -1.43 16.61
N VAL A 62 0.13 -0.84 16.24
CA VAL A 62 -0.34 -0.88 14.85
C VAL A 62 0.70 -0.17 13.99
N ASN A 63 1.05 -0.77 12.85
CA ASN A 63 2.10 -0.32 11.93
C ASN A 63 3.53 -0.26 12.53
N GLY A 64 3.75 -0.75 13.74
CA GLY A 64 5.04 -0.72 14.40
C GLY A 64 5.47 0.67 14.89
N TYR A 65 4.57 1.64 14.96
CA TYR A 65 4.90 3.00 15.40
C TYR A 65 5.44 3.01 16.83
N GLY A 66 6.42 3.88 17.09
CA GLY A 66 7.04 4.02 18.40
C GLY A 66 8.35 4.79 18.34
N GLU A 67 9.06 4.83 19.45
CA GLU A 67 10.37 5.48 19.55
C GLU A 67 11.41 4.84 18.65
N ARG A 68 12.37 5.63 18.20
CA ARG A 68 13.52 5.22 17.36
C ARG A 68 13.05 4.50 16.08
N CYS A 69 13.27 3.16 15.99
CA CYS A 69 12.84 2.32 14.87
C CYS A 69 11.46 1.67 15.09
N GLY A 70 10.76 2.07 16.16
CA GLY A 70 9.41 1.59 16.47
C GLY A 70 9.37 0.35 17.35
N ASN A 71 8.18 -0.20 17.49
CA ASN A 71 7.85 -1.38 18.28
C ASN A 71 7.51 -2.59 17.39
N ALA A 72 7.27 -3.72 18.03
CA ALA A 72 6.72 -4.90 17.34
C ALA A 72 5.42 -4.55 16.60
N ASN A 73 5.41 -4.79 15.29
CA ASN A 73 4.28 -4.44 14.43
C ASN A 73 3.13 -5.45 14.56
N LEU A 74 2.02 -5.04 15.17
CA LEU A 74 0.82 -5.87 15.33
C LEU A 74 0.20 -6.24 13.98
N CYS A 75 0.35 -5.43 12.94
CA CYS A 75 -0.12 -5.77 11.59
C CYS A 75 0.62 -6.98 10.98
N SER A 76 1.80 -7.31 11.47
CA SER A 76 2.54 -8.52 11.09
C SER A 76 2.35 -9.67 12.08
N ILE A 77 2.31 -9.36 13.38
CA ILE A 77 2.21 -10.37 14.44
C ILE A 77 0.84 -11.06 14.43
N ILE A 78 -0.25 -10.31 14.38
CA ILE A 78 -1.61 -10.87 14.45
C ILE A 78 -1.87 -11.87 13.31
N PRO A 79 -1.62 -11.55 12.03
CA PRO A 79 -1.80 -12.55 10.97
C PRO A 79 -0.79 -13.70 11.06
N ALA A 80 0.44 -13.47 11.56
CA ALA A 80 1.39 -14.57 11.76
C ALA A 80 0.90 -15.56 12.84
N LEU A 81 0.41 -15.06 13.98
CA LEU A 81 -0.19 -15.90 15.03
C LEU A 81 -1.38 -16.70 14.48
N LYS A 82 -2.33 -16.02 13.84
CA LYS A 82 -3.58 -16.63 13.35
C LYS A 82 -3.34 -17.58 12.19
N LEU A 83 -2.58 -17.16 11.16
CA LEU A 83 -2.50 -17.85 9.87
C LEU A 83 -1.31 -18.80 9.74
N LYS A 84 -0.25 -18.61 10.53
CA LYS A 84 0.98 -19.41 10.46
C LYS A 84 1.19 -20.27 11.68
N MET A 85 0.78 -19.80 12.86
CA MET A 85 0.94 -20.53 14.12
C MET A 85 -0.36 -21.17 14.61
N SER A 86 -1.49 -20.93 13.92
CA SER A 86 -2.82 -21.48 14.28
C SER A 86 -3.28 -21.08 15.71
N ILE A 87 -2.91 -19.87 16.13
CA ILE A 87 -3.29 -19.31 17.43
C ILE A 87 -4.48 -18.38 17.23
N ASP A 88 -5.62 -18.70 17.81
CA ASP A 88 -6.87 -17.94 17.71
C ASP A 88 -6.84 -16.69 18.60
N CYS A 89 -6.10 -15.64 18.20
CA CYS A 89 -6.03 -14.37 18.92
C CYS A 89 -7.15 -13.38 18.54
N ILE A 90 -7.72 -13.50 17.33
CA ILE A 90 -8.85 -12.70 16.82
C ILE A 90 -9.72 -13.55 15.88
N THR A 91 -10.95 -13.09 15.60
CA THR A 91 -11.83 -13.73 14.61
C THR A 91 -11.38 -13.44 13.18
N ASP A 92 -11.79 -14.28 12.21
CA ASP A 92 -11.49 -14.04 10.80
C ASP A 92 -12.14 -12.74 10.29
N THR A 93 -13.32 -12.37 10.80
CA THR A 93 -13.98 -11.09 10.49
C THR A 93 -13.18 -9.88 10.97
N GLN A 94 -12.52 -9.98 12.13
CA GLN A 94 -11.65 -8.94 12.64
C GLN A 94 -10.34 -8.88 11.84
N LEU A 95 -9.76 -10.04 11.51
CA LEU A 95 -8.54 -10.11 10.68
C LEU A 95 -8.75 -9.46 9.32
N ALA A 96 -9.93 -9.66 8.69
CA ALA A 96 -10.27 -9.04 7.40
C ALA A 96 -10.36 -7.50 7.44
N LYS A 97 -10.34 -6.87 8.62
CA LYS A 97 -10.28 -5.41 8.78
C LYS A 97 -8.87 -4.88 9.00
N LEU A 98 -7.85 -5.73 9.01
CA LEU A 98 -6.50 -5.34 9.41
C LEU A 98 -5.91 -4.23 8.53
N THR A 99 -6.10 -4.31 7.21
CA THR A 99 -5.64 -3.27 6.26
C THR A 99 -6.36 -1.94 6.50
N GLU A 100 -7.67 -1.96 6.72
CA GLU A 100 -8.47 -0.77 7.04
C GLU A 100 -7.96 -0.10 8.31
N VAL A 101 -7.74 -0.87 9.37
CA VAL A 101 -7.23 -0.37 10.66
C VAL A 101 -5.81 0.21 10.50
N SER A 102 -4.94 -0.45 9.74
CA SER A 102 -3.59 0.04 9.45
C SER A 102 -3.62 1.42 8.79
N HIS A 103 -4.45 1.58 7.76
CA HIS A 103 -4.59 2.86 7.03
C HIS A 103 -5.21 3.94 7.92
N TYR A 104 -6.27 3.61 8.66
CA TYR A 104 -6.92 4.54 9.59
C TYR A 104 -5.94 5.09 10.64
N ILE A 105 -5.10 4.24 11.22
CA ILE A 105 -4.09 4.67 12.21
C ILE A 105 -3.01 5.54 11.55
N SER A 106 -2.60 5.24 10.31
CA SER A 106 -1.67 6.11 9.56
C SER A 106 -2.26 7.50 9.35
N GLU A 107 -3.50 7.58 8.91
CA GLU A 107 -4.21 8.85 8.69
C GLU A 107 -4.37 9.63 10.01
N ALA A 108 -4.78 8.96 11.10
CA ALA A 108 -4.92 9.57 12.42
C ALA A 108 -3.58 10.09 12.96
N ALA A 109 -2.47 9.44 12.62
CA ALA A 109 -1.12 9.87 12.96
C ALA A 109 -0.57 10.94 11.99
N ASN A 110 -1.30 11.32 10.96
CA ASN A 110 -0.86 12.19 9.86
C ASN A 110 0.42 11.68 9.17
N LEU A 111 0.50 10.36 8.98
CA LEU A 111 1.59 9.68 8.28
C LEU A 111 1.06 9.03 7.01
N THR A 112 1.85 9.09 5.95
CA THR A 112 1.53 8.34 4.72
C THR A 112 1.62 6.83 5.00
N PRO A 113 0.58 6.02 4.65
CA PRO A 113 0.65 4.58 4.77
C PRO A 113 1.84 4.00 3.99
N ASP A 114 2.63 3.15 4.63
CA ASP A 114 3.75 2.48 3.96
C ASP A 114 3.22 1.42 2.98
N ALA A 115 3.52 1.63 1.69
CA ALA A 115 3.10 0.75 0.62
C ALA A 115 3.70 -0.66 0.72
N PHE A 116 4.85 -0.82 1.36
CA PHE A 116 5.60 -2.08 1.45
C PHE A 116 5.40 -2.80 2.78
N LEU A 117 4.57 -2.26 3.68
CA LEU A 117 4.33 -2.88 4.98
C LEU A 117 3.76 -4.29 4.80
N PRO A 118 4.35 -5.33 5.41
CA PRO A 118 3.87 -6.69 5.29
C PRO A 118 2.38 -6.82 5.62
N TYR A 119 1.66 -7.63 4.86
CA TYR A 119 0.21 -7.91 4.93
C TYR A 119 -0.72 -6.75 4.55
N VAL A 120 -0.45 -5.52 4.98
CA VAL A 120 -1.40 -4.39 4.89
C VAL A 120 -1.01 -3.33 3.87
N GLY A 121 0.25 -3.25 3.47
CA GLY A 121 0.73 -2.30 2.49
C GLY A 121 0.09 -2.51 1.12
N SER A 122 -0.08 -1.43 0.36
CA SER A 122 -0.71 -1.46 -0.96
C SER A 122 0.08 -2.28 -1.99
N SER A 123 1.38 -2.51 -1.74
CA SER A 123 2.28 -3.33 -2.58
C SER A 123 2.54 -4.72 -2.01
N ALA A 124 2.02 -5.06 -0.81
CA ALA A 124 2.32 -6.33 -0.13
C ALA A 124 1.94 -7.57 -0.95
N PHE A 125 0.96 -7.45 -1.84
CA PHE A 125 0.50 -8.51 -2.75
C PHE A 125 0.49 -8.05 -4.20
N ALA A 126 1.44 -7.18 -4.56
CA ALA A 126 1.59 -6.67 -5.91
C ALA A 126 2.62 -7.49 -6.70
N HIS A 127 2.27 -7.86 -7.92
CA HIS A 127 3.11 -8.66 -8.81
C HIS A 127 3.33 -7.94 -10.13
N LYS A 128 4.61 -7.78 -10.52
CA LYS A 128 5.02 -7.06 -11.73
C LYS A 128 5.43 -7.97 -12.88
N ALA A 129 6.14 -9.05 -12.57
CA ALA A 129 6.71 -9.94 -13.59
C ALA A 129 5.66 -10.85 -14.21
N GLY A 130 5.65 -10.96 -15.54
CA GLY A 130 4.71 -11.83 -16.28
C GLY A 130 4.79 -13.31 -15.89
N LEU A 131 5.97 -13.80 -15.45
CA LEU A 131 6.14 -15.15 -14.92
C LEU A 131 5.36 -15.35 -13.61
N HIS A 132 5.42 -14.36 -12.69
CA HIS A 132 4.68 -14.39 -11.44
C HIS A 132 3.17 -14.39 -11.69
N VAL A 133 2.70 -13.51 -12.58
CA VAL A 133 1.29 -13.44 -12.97
C VAL A 133 0.81 -14.74 -13.59
N SER A 134 1.61 -15.36 -14.48
CA SER A 134 1.30 -16.66 -15.04
C SER A 134 1.29 -17.79 -14.00
N GLY A 135 2.19 -17.73 -13.01
CA GLY A 135 2.21 -18.69 -11.90
C GLY A 135 0.97 -18.56 -11.01
N LEU A 136 0.62 -17.34 -10.64
CA LEU A 136 -0.57 -17.04 -9.81
C LEU A 136 -1.87 -17.49 -10.49
N SER A 137 -1.99 -17.32 -11.82
CA SER A 137 -3.18 -17.78 -12.56
C SER A 137 -3.37 -19.30 -12.56
N LYS A 138 -2.27 -20.06 -12.39
CA LYS A 138 -2.30 -21.52 -12.30
C LYS A 138 -2.48 -22.02 -10.86
N TRP A 139 -1.81 -21.36 -9.92
CA TRP A 139 -1.87 -21.68 -8.49
C TRP A 139 -1.45 -20.47 -7.66
N ALA A 140 -2.41 -19.90 -6.92
CA ALA A 140 -2.18 -18.70 -6.12
C ALA A 140 -1.03 -18.86 -5.09
N GLY A 141 -0.92 -20.03 -4.47
CA GLY A 141 0.13 -20.35 -3.50
C GLY A 141 1.57 -20.37 -4.07
N SER A 142 1.75 -20.25 -5.39
CA SER A 142 3.10 -20.20 -5.99
C SER A 142 3.88 -18.93 -5.63
N TYR A 143 3.19 -17.80 -5.47
CA TYR A 143 3.79 -16.50 -5.20
C TYR A 143 3.09 -15.70 -4.10
N GLN A 144 2.01 -16.23 -3.52
CA GLN A 144 1.32 -15.61 -2.39
C GLN A 144 1.32 -16.57 -1.20
N HIS A 145 1.82 -16.10 -0.06
CA HIS A 145 1.92 -16.92 1.14
C HIS A 145 0.59 -17.05 1.93
N ILE A 146 -0.39 -16.21 1.59
CA ILE A 146 -1.80 -16.25 2.06
C ILE A 146 -2.72 -15.67 0.98
N ASP A 147 -4.02 -15.87 1.12
CA ASP A 147 -5.02 -15.10 0.39
C ASP A 147 -5.10 -13.68 0.98
N PRO A 148 -4.83 -12.61 0.18
CA PRO A 148 -4.86 -11.22 0.64
C PRO A 148 -6.19 -10.79 1.28
N VAL A 149 -7.31 -11.32 0.82
CA VAL A 149 -8.64 -11.02 1.33
C VAL A 149 -8.77 -11.32 2.82
N ARG A 150 -8.03 -12.31 3.32
CA ARG A 150 -8.03 -12.67 4.75
C ARG A 150 -7.57 -11.55 5.68
N VAL A 151 -6.76 -10.62 5.17
CA VAL A 151 -6.25 -9.45 5.91
C VAL A 151 -6.86 -8.14 5.41
N GLY A 152 -7.93 -8.20 4.59
CA GLY A 152 -8.59 -7.03 4.01
C GLY A 152 -7.81 -6.36 2.89
N ASN A 153 -6.78 -7.03 2.36
CA ASN A 153 -5.99 -6.55 1.23
C ASN A 153 -6.44 -7.23 -0.08
N LYS A 154 -5.84 -6.89 -1.18
CA LYS A 154 -6.15 -7.47 -2.50
C LYS A 154 -4.87 -7.74 -3.29
N SER A 155 -4.90 -8.78 -4.12
CA SER A 155 -3.83 -9.00 -5.10
C SER A 155 -3.87 -7.91 -6.16
N LYS A 156 -2.70 -7.37 -6.51
CA LYS A 156 -2.55 -6.37 -7.57
C LYS A 156 -1.60 -6.86 -8.64
N MET A 157 -1.99 -6.63 -9.88
CA MET A 157 -1.10 -6.83 -11.03
C MET A 157 -0.61 -5.46 -11.48
N LEU A 158 0.68 -5.22 -11.27
CA LEU A 158 1.29 -3.96 -11.68
C LEU A 158 1.58 -3.99 -13.18
N VAL A 159 1.25 -2.90 -13.85
CA VAL A 159 1.57 -2.69 -15.26
C VAL A 159 2.82 -1.83 -15.34
N SER A 160 3.82 -2.28 -16.10
CA SER A 160 5.07 -1.58 -16.35
C SER A 160 5.61 -1.93 -17.73
N GLU A 161 6.72 -1.34 -18.13
CA GLU A 161 7.44 -1.69 -19.37
C GLU A 161 7.80 -3.18 -19.48
N LEU A 162 8.02 -3.85 -18.32
CA LEU A 162 8.28 -5.29 -18.22
C LEU A 162 7.00 -6.13 -18.28
N SER A 163 5.84 -5.49 -18.23
CA SER A 163 4.55 -6.18 -18.31
C SER A 163 4.31 -6.72 -19.70
N GLY A 164 4.00 -7.99 -19.80
CA GLY A 164 3.59 -8.62 -21.06
C GLY A 164 2.16 -8.23 -21.46
N LYS A 165 1.80 -8.55 -22.69
CA LYS A 165 0.43 -8.35 -23.24
C LYS A 165 -0.66 -8.92 -22.32
N VAL A 166 -0.37 -10.03 -21.62
CA VAL A 166 -1.30 -10.70 -20.70
C VAL A 166 -1.69 -9.80 -19.54
N ASN A 167 -0.74 -9.06 -18.95
CA ASN A 167 -1.04 -8.16 -17.83
C ASN A 167 -1.97 -7.02 -18.27
N ILE A 168 -1.70 -6.43 -19.44
CA ILE A 168 -2.55 -5.38 -20.03
C ILE A 168 -3.97 -5.89 -20.27
N THR A 169 -4.11 -7.08 -20.86
CA THR A 169 -5.41 -7.68 -21.15
C THR A 169 -6.18 -8.01 -19.87
N GLN A 170 -5.50 -8.57 -18.86
CA GLN A 170 -6.14 -8.86 -17.57
C GLN A 170 -6.59 -7.58 -16.85
N ARG A 171 -5.78 -6.54 -16.88
CA ARG A 171 -6.16 -5.24 -16.31
C ARG A 171 -7.33 -4.62 -17.07
N ALA A 172 -7.32 -4.64 -18.40
CA ALA A 172 -8.42 -4.18 -19.22
C ALA A 172 -9.73 -4.91 -18.88
N LYS A 173 -9.67 -6.24 -18.75
CA LYS A 173 -10.82 -7.06 -18.34
C LYS A 173 -11.34 -6.71 -16.94
N ALA A 174 -10.45 -6.40 -15.99
CA ALA A 174 -10.83 -5.99 -14.64
C ALA A 174 -11.64 -4.69 -14.59
N ILE A 175 -11.47 -3.80 -15.57
CA ILE A 175 -12.23 -2.54 -15.73
C ILE A 175 -13.36 -2.65 -16.76
N GLY A 176 -13.71 -3.89 -17.17
CA GLY A 176 -14.82 -4.16 -18.09
C GLY A 176 -14.50 -3.93 -19.59
N VAL A 177 -13.22 -3.80 -19.94
CA VAL A 177 -12.77 -3.62 -21.33
C VAL A 177 -12.21 -4.94 -21.85
N ASP A 178 -12.80 -5.49 -22.90
CA ASP A 178 -12.31 -6.73 -23.54
C ASP A 178 -11.33 -6.38 -24.67
N LEU A 179 -10.04 -6.58 -24.40
CA LEU A 179 -8.96 -6.41 -25.38
C LEU A 179 -8.32 -7.77 -25.69
N PRO A 180 -8.37 -8.22 -26.96
CA PRO A 180 -7.72 -9.49 -27.34
C PRO A 180 -6.20 -9.44 -27.12
N VAL A 181 -5.62 -10.44 -26.49
CA VAL A 181 -4.16 -10.51 -26.19
C VAL A 181 -3.29 -10.31 -27.43
N GLN A 182 -3.75 -10.76 -28.58
CA GLN A 182 -3.05 -10.63 -29.87
C GLN A 182 -3.52 -9.40 -30.68
N GLY A 183 -4.43 -8.58 -30.13
CA GLY A 183 -4.95 -7.41 -30.80
C GLY A 183 -3.89 -6.34 -31.08
N VAL A 184 -4.13 -5.55 -32.11
CA VAL A 184 -3.26 -4.41 -32.47
C VAL A 184 -3.30 -3.37 -31.34
N GLU A 185 -4.46 -3.18 -30.74
CA GLU A 185 -4.72 -2.24 -29.65
C GLU A 185 -3.81 -2.51 -28.42
N VAL A 186 -3.66 -3.80 -28.05
CA VAL A 186 -2.79 -4.20 -26.94
C VAL A 186 -1.32 -3.95 -27.28
N GLN A 187 -0.93 -4.13 -28.56
CA GLN A 187 0.45 -3.88 -28.98
C GLN A 187 0.77 -2.38 -28.97
N GLU A 188 -0.15 -1.56 -29.45
CA GLU A 188 -0.01 -0.11 -29.45
C GLU A 188 -0.02 0.47 -28.03
N LEU A 189 -0.91 -0.03 -27.18
CA LEU A 189 -0.96 0.34 -25.77
C LEU A 189 0.35 0.01 -25.07
N LEU A 190 0.91 -1.18 -25.29
CA LEU A 190 2.19 -1.58 -24.73
C LEU A 190 3.35 -0.66 -25.20
N LYS A 191 3.39 -0.31 -26.48
CA LYS A 191 4.36 0.65 -27.01
C LYS A 191 4.21 2.03 -26.36
N LYS A 192 2.98 2.47 -26.17
CA LYS A 192 2.67 3.78 -25.56
C LYS A 192 3.06 3.81 -24.09
N VAL A 193 2.77 2.76 -23.32
CA VAL A 193 3.20 2.63 -21.92
C VAL A 193 4.72 2.72 -21.83
N LYS A 194 5.46 1.93 -22.64
CA LYS A 194 6.93 1.96 -22.66
C LYS A 194 7.49 3.33 -22.99
N LEU A 195 6.90 4.03 -23.95
CA LEU A 195 7.30 5.37 -24.32
C LEU A 195 7.08 6.35 -23.17
N LEU A 196 5.92 6.33 -22.54
CA LEU A 196 5.60 7.22 -21.43
C LEU A 196 6.49 6.92 -20.22
N GLU A 197 6.73 5.66 -19.89
CA GLU A 197 7.67 5.29 -18.82
C GLU A 197 9.11 5.74 -19.10
N SER A 198 9.55 5.71 -20.36
CA SER A 198 10.87 6.28 -20.73
C SER A 198 10.96 7.80 -20.53
N TRP A 199 9.82 8.49 -20.42
CA TRP A 199 9.71 9.91 -20.07
C TRP A 199 9.54 10.16 -18.58
N GLY A 200 9.55 9.10 -17.73
CA GLY A 200 9.43 9.19 -16.29
C GLY A 200 8.02 9.00 -15.73
N PHE A 201 7.02 8.70 -16.56
CA PHE A 201 5.69 8.32 -16.06
C PHE A 201 5.75 6.96 -15.37
N GLN A 202 4.95 6.78 -14.31
CA GLN A 202 4.85 5.51 -13.58
C GLN A 202 3.38 5.13 -13.39
N TYR A 203 3.01 3.95 -13.85
CA TYR A 203 1.62 3.45 -13.77
C TYR A 203 1.38 2.49 -12.61
N GLU A 204 2.43 2.11 -11.86
CA GLU A 204 2.34 1.14 -10.76
C GLU A 204 1.38 1.59 -9.65
N ASN A 205 1.35 2.90 -9.37
CA ASN A 205 0.47 3.50 -8.37
C ASN A 205 -0.56 4.47 -8.98
N ALA A 206 -0.64 4.54 -10.30
CA ALA A 206 -1.54 5.42 -11.05
C ALA A 206 -2.58 4.60 -11.83
N GLU A 207 -3.36 3.76 -11.12
CA GLU A 207 -4.33 2.84 -11.70
C GLU A 207 -5.33 3.56 -12.62
N ALA A 208 -5.91 4.67 -12.17
CA ALA A 208 -6.86 5.43 -12.97
C ALA A 208 -6.24 6.02 -14.26
N SER A 209 -4.98 6.43 -14.20
CA SER A 209 -4.26 6.93 -15.40
C SER A 209 -4.04 5.81 -16.41
N PHE A 210 -3.73 4.60 -15.95
CA PHE A 210 -3.61 3.44 -16.81
C PHE A 210 -4.97 3.03 -17.38
N ASP A 211 -6.04 2.99 -16.56
CA ASP A 211 -7.39 2.67 -16.99
C ASP A 211 -7.87 3.64 -18.09
N LEU A 212 -7.53 4.92 -17.96
CA LEU A 212 -7.79 5.92 -18.98
C LEU A 212 -7.04 5.64 -20.30
N LEU A 213 -5.79 5.15 -20.23
CA LEU A 213 -5.05 4.73 -21.43
C LEU A 213 -5.74 3.54 -22.12
N VAL A 214 -6.24 2.57 -21.34
CA VAL A 214 -6.99 1.41 -21.86
C VAL A 214 -8.27 1.86 -22.55
N HIS A 215 -9.05 2.76 -21.92
CA HIS A 215 -10.27 3.30 -22.52
C HIS A 215 -9.98 4.06 -23.82
N ARG A 216 -8.92 4.85 -23.87
CA ARG A 216 -8.49 5.60 -25.06
C ARG A 216 -7.98 4.71 -26.19
N ALA A 217 -7.58 3.48 -25.89
CA ALA A 217 -7.14 2.51 -26.90
C ALA A 217 -8.29 1.76 -27.57
N GLN A 218 -9.53 1.89 -27.07
CA GLN A 218 -10.69 1.22 -27.66
C GLN A 218 -11.05 1.84 -29.03
N PRO A 219 -11.39 1.00 -30.02
CA PRO A 219 -11.91 1.48 -31.30
C PRO A 219 -13.15 2.36 -31.09
N GLY A 220 -13.15 3.55 -31.70
CA GLY A 220 -14.28 4.47 -31.61
C GLY A 220 -14.36 5.31 -30.33
N TYR A 221 -13.32 5.25 -29.46
CA TYR A 221 -13.25 6.15 -28.31
C TYR A 221 -13.31 7.61 -28.74
N GLN A 222 -14.24 8.36 -28.17
CA GLN A 222 -14.32 9.81 -28.34
C GLN A 222 -14.05 10.48 -26.97
N PRO A 223 -13.08 11.39 -26.88
CA PRO A 223 -12.83 12.10 -25.63
C PRO A 223 -14.07 12.99 -25.31
N PRO A 224 -14.47 13.09 -24.03
CA PRO A 224 -15.59 13.93 -23.62
C PRO A 224 -15.33 15.42 -23.86
N PHE A 225 -14.06 15.80 -23.92
CA PHE A 225 -13.61 17.14 -24.29
C PHE A 225 -12.19 17.07 -24.88
N GLU A 226 -11.82 18.11 -25.61
CA GLU A 226 -10.46 18.36 -26.09
C GLU A 226 -9.88 19.56 -25.34
N LEU A 227 -8.72 19.41 -24.71
CA LEU A 227 -8.00 20.52 -24.12
C LEU A 227 -7.38 21.37 -25.24
N VAL A 228 -7.83 22.61 -25.38
CA VAL A 228 -7.32 23.54 -26.40
C VAL A 228 -6.12 24.30 -25.86
N ASP A 229 -6.23 24.83 -24.64
CA ASP A 229 -5.20 25.63 -23.98
C ASP A 229 -5.45 25.73 -22.49
N PHE A 230 -4.39 25.92 -21.68
CA PHE A 230 -4.52 26.23 -20.27
C PHE A 230 -3.36 27.10 -19.77
N MET A 231 -3.64 27.87 -18.75
CA MET A 231 -2.65 28.65 -18.02
C MET A 231 -2.93 28.52 -16.52
N VAL A 232 -1.89 28.31 -15.74
CA VAL A 232 -1.98 28.28 -14.26
C VAL A 232 -1.03 29.35 -13.72
N VAL A 233 -1.55 30.22 -12.87
CA VAL A 233 -0.78 31.25 -12.17
C VAL A 233 -0.82 30.93 -10.68
N ILE A 234 0.36 30.81 -10.08
CA ILE A 234 0.50 30.54 -8.64
C ILE A 234 1.21 31.73 -8.01
N GLU A 235 0.52 32.40 -7.09
CA GLU A 235 1.07 33.54 -6.39
C GLU A 235 1.14 33.26 -4.88
N LYS A 236 2.33 33.46 -4.31
CA LYS A 236 2.51 33.53 -2.86
C LYS A 236 2.44 35.00 -2.40
N ARG A 237 1.74 35.27 -1.29
CA ARG A 237 1.70 36.59 -0.67
C ARG A 237 0.96 37.67 -1.47
N ARG A 238 0.01 37.29 -2.31
CA ARG A 238 -0.84 38.25 -3.03
C ARG A 238 -1.68 39.13 -2.07
N ARG A 239 -2.01 38.58 -0.90
CA ARG A 239 -2.70 39.30 0.16
C ARG A 239 -1.82 39.27 1.42
N PRO A 240 -1.73 40.40 2.20
CA PRO A 240 -1.05 40.34 3.49
C PRO A 240 -1.73 39.30 4.38
N PRO A 241 -0.95 38.42 5.08
CA PRO A 241 -1.53 37.40 5.94
C PRO A 241 -2.38 38.09 7.03
N VAL A 242 -3.58 37.60 7.24
CA VAL A 242 -4.39 37.98 8.42
C VAL A 242 -3.66 37.42 9.62
N GLN A 243 -3.51 38.27 10.66
CA GLN A 243 -2.77 37.92 11.87
C GLN A 243 -3.29 36.60 12.45
N GLY A 244 -2.45 35.54 12.44
CA GLY A 244 -2.80 34.18 12.90
C GLY A 244 -3.20 33.17 11.81
N SER A 245 -3.22 33.50 10.51
CA SER A 245 -3.41 32.58 9.42
C SER A 245 -2.08 32.12 8.80
N ALA A 246 -2.01 30.89 8.30
CA ALA A 246 -0.92 30.42 7.44
C ALA A 246 -0.85 31.26 6.16
N GLU A 247 0.32 31.39 5.54
CA GLU A 247 0.47 32.03 4.23
C GLU A 247 -0.41 31.28 3.20
N GLU A 248 -1.45 31.95 2.69
CA GLU A 248 -2.29 31.39 1.64
C GLU A 248 -1.54 31.45 0.30
N THR A 249 -1.45 30.32 -0.36
CA THR A 249 -1.05 30.23 -1.77
C THR A 249 -2.32 30.35 -2.61
N LEU A 250 -2.39 31.37 -3.47
CA LEU A 250 -3.48 31.48 -4.43
C LEU A 250 -3.04 30.89 -5.77
N ALA A 251 -3.80 29.93 -6.26
CA ALA A 251 -3.64 29.42 -7.62
C ALA A 251 -4.89 29.80 -8.44
N GLU A 252 -4.68 30.32 -9.64
CA GLU A 252 -5.73 30.60 -10.61
C GLU A 252 -5.44 29.79 -11.87
N ALA A 253 -6.41 28.99 -12.31
CA ALA A 253 -6.33 28.23 -13.54
C ALA A 253 -7.33 28.79 -14.56
N VAL A 254 -6.83 29.09 -15.74
CA VAL A 254 -7.63 29.46 -16.92
C VAL A 254 -7.55 28.32 -17.93
N VAL A 255 -8.70 27.78 -18.35
CA VAL A 255 -8.74 26.60 -19.20
C VAL A 255 -9.66 26.87 -20.40
N LYS A 256 -9.20 26.47 -21.58
CA LYS A 256 -10.00 26.42 -22.80
C LYS A 256 -10.18 24.95 -23.22
N VAL A 257 -11.40 24.51 -23.31
CA VAL A 257 -11.75 23.16 -23.74
C VAL A 257 -12.77 23.23 -24.92
N ARG A 258 -12.68 22.23 -25.80
CA ARG A 258 -13.69 22.03 -26.82
C ARG A 258 -14.62 20.90 -26.40
N VAL A 259 -15.92 21.19 -26.29
CA VAL A 259 -16.97 20.23 -25.94
C VAL A 259 -18.00 20.27 -27.04
N SER A 260 -18.31 19.15 -27.67
CA SER A 260 -19.29 19.06 -28.75
C SER A 260 -19.10 20.10 -29.87
N GLY A 261 -17.84 20.44 -30.17
CA GLY A 261 -17.48 21.43 -31.22
C GLY A 261 -17.40 22.88 -30.74
N GLU A 262 -17.92 23.22 -29.58
CA GLU A 262 -17.87 24.57 -29.00
C GLU A 262 -16.66 24.74 -28.09
N VAL A 263 -16.00 25.90 -28.16
CA VAL A 263 -14.88 26.24 -27.25
C VAL A 263 -15.44 26.95 -26.03
N ILE A 264 -15.28 26.31 -24.87
CA ILE A 264 -15.62 26.88 -23.57
C ILE A 264 -14.34 27.42 -22.94
N HIS A 265 -14.39 28.63 -22.42
CA HIS A 265 -13.34 29.31 -21.73
C HIS A 265 -13.80 29.58 -20.30
N THR A 266 -13.08 29.05 -19.32
CA THR A 266 -13.42 29.17 -17.89
C THR A 266 -12.18 29.41 -17.06
N ALA A 267 -12.37 30.00 -15.87
CA ALA A 267 -11.34 30.19 -14.87
C ALA A 267 -11.84 29.75 -13.50
N ALA A 268 -10.93 29.28 -12.67
CA ALA A 268 -11.21 28.90 -11.29
C ALA A 268 -10.03 29.25 -10.40
N GLU A 269 -10.32 29.57 -9.14
CA GLU A 269 -9.32 29.80 -8.10
C GLU A 269 -9.23 28.58 -7.17
N GLY A 270 -8.04 28.34 -6.62
CA GLY A 270 -7.77 27.29 -5.66
C GLY A 270 -6.62 27.67 -4.71
N ASN A 271 -6.36 26.80 -3.75
CA ASN A 271 -5.32 27.02 -2.73
C ASN A 271 -3.98 26.33 -3.06
N GLY A 272 -3.83 25.79 -4.27
CA GLY A 272 -2.62 25.13 -4.73
C GLY A 272 -2.71 24.70 -6.18
N PRO A 273 -1.63 24.13 -6.76
CA PRO A 273 -1.57 23.71 -8.16
C PRO A 273 -2.30 22.38 -8.43
N VAL A 274 -2.83 21.73 -7.40
CA VAL A 274 -3.52 20.43 -7.47
C VAL A 274 -4.89 20.56 -6.82
#